data_310fe366e313b682819e21f2d402512c
#
_entry.id   310fe366e313b682819e21f2d402512c
#
_cell.length_a   1.000
_cell.length_b   1.000
_cell.length_c   1.000
_cell.angle_alpha   90.00
_cell.angle_beta   90.00
_cell.angle_gamma   90.00
#
_symmetry.space_group_name_H-M   'P 1'
#
loop_
_entity.id
_entity.type
_entity.pdbx_description
1 polymer ?
#
loop_
_entity_poly.entity_id
_entity_poly.type
_entity_poly.pdbx_seq_one_letter_code
_entity_poly.pdbx_strand_id
1 'polypeptide(L)'
;MKPRHASNSPFSLPVLQMLAFIAIALSTPVPAVEKTGFNSESPLRRVEYWQLRSEAINAELENRAALPAVKLVFLGDSITDFWQLGENPWVRGQQFGIDSWKLAFVEGLPENRALNMGISGDRTEHVLYRIQPKAAGGLGQLDAPELDPEFIVLMIGINNTWAQEDPVVESVFAGIVSVLNAVHARKPKARIILQSLLPTNDEVRNGDVVVPVNARIKDLAARQPHAAYTVFLDLYPLFTDSTGKQKTAFFVTDGVHPNAAGYRAWSATLLPFLRSERNP
;
A
#
# COMPACT_ATOMS: atom_id res chain seq x y z
N MET A 1 60.01 -60.64 -47.50
CA MET A 1 61.25 -59.98 -47.87
C MET A 1 61.44 -58.76 -47.03
N LYS A 2 62.41 -58.77 -46.13
CA LYS A 2 63.08 -57.62 -45.58
C LYS A 2 63.90 -57.00 -46.68
N PRO A 3 64.53 -55.78 -46.60
CA PRO A 3 64.84 -54.98 -45.40
C PRO A 3 64.85 -53.45 -45.57
N ARG A 4 64.99 -52.78 -44.47
CA ARG A 4 66.04 -51.89 -43.97
C ARG A 4 65.92 -50.37 -44.12
N HIS A 5 66.07 -49.74 -42.97
CA HIS A 5 67.05 -48.70 -42.52
C HIS A 5 66.81 -47.31 -43.10
N ALA A 6 67.06 -46.24 -42.46
CA ALA A 6 67.71 -45.80 -41.22
C ALA A 6 67.28 -44.35 -40.95
N SER A 7 67.17 -43.96 -39.75
CA SER A 7 68.04 -43.25 -38.84
C SER A 7 68.05 -41.71 -39.01
N ASN A 8 67.92 -41.13 -37.91
CA ASN A 8 68.56 -39.99 -37.28
C ASN A 8 67.72 -38.81 -36.83
N SER A 9 67.75 -38.74 -35.56
CA SER A 9 67.41 -37.58 -34.70
C SER A 9 68.43 -36.40 -34.99
N PRO A 10 68.47 -35.35 -34.17
CA PRO A 10 67.45 -34.69 -33.29
C PRO A 10 67.44 -33.16 -33.50
N PHE A 11 66.43 -32.53 -33.11
CA PHE A 11 66.55 -31.15 -32.62
C PHE A 11 65.56 -30.93 -31.43
N SER A 12 66.21 -30.83 -30.29
CA SER A 12 65.58 -30.38 -29.05
C SER A 12 65.37 -28.85 -29.11
N LEU A 13 64.12 -28.44 -28.91
CA LEU A 13 63.79 -27.05 -28.57
C LEU A 13 63.21 -27.02 -27.16
N PRO A 14 63.58 -26.04 -26.34
CA PRO A 14 63.20 -26.01 -24.91
C PRO A 14 61.74 -25.68 -24.72
N VAL A 15 61.11 -26.46 -23.85
CA VAL A 15 59.77 -26.21 -23.34
C VAL A 15 59.84 -24.95 -22.49
N LEU A 16 59.28 -23.84 -23.01
CA LEU A 16 59.10 -22.62 -22.27
C LEU A 16 57.87 -22.85 -21.38
N GLN A 17 58.09 -23.10 -20.11
CA GLN A 17 57.00 -23.18 -19.11
C GLN A 17 56.40 -21.77 -18.93
N MET A 18 55.27 -21.52 -19.53
CA MET A 18 54.47 -20.34 -19.31
C MET A 18 53.67 -20.54 -18.01
N LEU A 19 54.20 -20.06 -16.89
CA LEU A 19 53.49 -19.93 -15.62
C LEU A 19 52.40 -18.91 -15.80
N ALA A 20 51.15 -19.39 -16.02
CA ALA A 20 49.95 -18.57 -15.92
C ALA A 20 49.71 -18.25 -14.45
N PHE A 21 50.04 -17.04 -14.03
CA PHE A 21 49.56 -16.48 -12.77
C PHE A 21 48.03 -16.26 -12.90
N ILE A 22 47.23 -17.18 -12.36
CA ILE A 22 45.83 -16.94 -12.10
C ILE A 22 45.78 -16.00 -10.89
N ALA A 23 45.61 -14.72 -11.14
CA ALA A 23 45.26 -13.74 -10.13
C ALA A 23 43.81 -14.05 -9.67
N ILE A 24 43.69 -14.81 -8.59
CA ILE A 24 42.40 -14.92 -7.86
C ILE A 24 42.18 -13.54 -7.24
N ALA A 25 41.38 -12.71 -7.91
CA ALA A 25 40.83 -11.52 -7.30
C ALA A 25 39.93 -11.98 -6.15
N LEU A 26 40.44 -11.94 -4.95
CA LEU A 26 39.64 -12.01 -3.73
C LEU A 26 38.72 -10.78 -3.74
N SER A 27 37.52 -10.94 -4.30
CA SER A 27 36.43 -9.97 -4.09
C SER A 27 36.15 -9.96 -2.60
N THR A 28 36.64 -8.94 -1.90
CA THR A 28 36.19 -8.63 -0.56
C THR A 28 34.65 -8.46 -0.64
N PRO A 29 33.85 -9.19 0.17
CA PRO A 29 32.44 -8.95 0.19
C PRO A 29 32.24 -7.48 0.58
N VAL A 30 31.55 -6.73 -0.28
CA VAL A 30 31.07 -5.40 0.07
C VAL A 30 30.21 -5.61 1.30
N PRO A 31 30.49 -4.96 2.44
CA PRO A 31 29.64 -5.11 3.60
C PRO A 31 28.23 -4.72 3.19
N ALA A 32 27.27 -5.62 3.43
CA ALA A 32 25.86 -5.30 3.27
C ALA A 32 25.61 -4.04 4.09
N VAL A 33 25.15 -2.97 3.44
CA VAL A 33 24.71 -1.77 4.15
C VAL A 33 23.60 -2.25 5.08
N GLU A 34 23.86 -2.19 6.38
CA GLU A 34 22.83 -2.50 7.37
C GLU A 34 21.64 -1.58 7.08
N LYS A 35 20.50 -2.17 6.72
CA LYS A 35 19.29 -1.43 6.40
C LYS A 35 18.77 -0.82 7.69
N THR A 36 18.96 0.48 7.86
CA THR A 36 18.39 1.24 8.97
C THR A 36 16.95 1.58 8.61
N GLY A 37 15.96 0.91 9.21
CA GLY A 37 14.54 1.14 9.01
C GLY A 37 13.78 -0.09 8.48
N PHE A 38 12.47 0.02 8.51
CA PHE A 38 11.56 -1.04 8.10
C PHE A 38 11.33 -1.05 6.58
N ASN A 39 11.02 -2.24 6.02
CA ASN A 39 10.58 -2.37 4.63
C ASN A 39 9.31 -1.56 4.37
N SER A 40 8.43 -1.51 5.36
CA SER A 40 7.18 -0.75 5.35
C SER A 40 7.34 0.75 5.06
N GLU A 41 8.52 1.32 5.29
CA GLU A 41 8.86 2.72 5.04
C GLU A 41 9.47 2.96 3.65
N SER A 42 9.77 1.91 2.90
CA SER A 42 10.54 2.01 1.64
C SER A 42 9.65 1.70 0.45
N PRO A 43 9.64 2.54 -0.62
CA PRO A 43 8.84 2.27 -1.82
C PRO A 43 9.18 0.91 -2.44
N LEU A 44 8.17 0.07 -2.68
CA LEU A 44 8.31 -1.23 -3.29
C LEU A 44 7.31 -1.42 -4.43
N ARG A 45 7.80 -1.79 -5.62
CA ARG A 45 6.97 -2.14 -6.76
C ARG A 45 6.36 -3.53 -6.59
N ARG A 46 5.09 -3.69 -6.99
CA ARG A 46 4.44 -4.98 -7.12
C ARG A 46 4.26 -5.40 -8.59
N VAL A 47 3.93 -6.67 -8.78
CA VAL A 47 3.70 -7.31 -10.08
C VAL A 47 2.33 -8.03 -10.08
N GLU A 48 1.88 -8.55 -11.23
CA GLU A 48 0.65 -9.34 -11.42
C GLU A 48 -0.65 -8.54 -11.28
N TYR A 49 -1.67 -9.07 -10.55
CA TYR A 49 -3.02 -8.46 -10.40
C TYR A 49 -2.99 -6.96 -10.09
N TRP A 50 -2.03 -6.54 -9.33
CA TRP A 50 -1.79 -5.14 -8.99
C TRP A 50 -1.63 -4.24 -10.23
N GLN A 51 -1.03 -4.75 -11.32
CA GLN A 51 -0.83 -3.96 -12.55
C GLN A 51 -2.15 -3.52 -13.16
N LEU A 52 -3.12 -4.43 -13.32
CA LEU A 52 -4.42 -4.12 -13.94
C LEU A 52 -5.16 -3.02 -13.16
N ARG A 53 -5.17 -3.12 -11.84
CA ARG A 53 -5.82 -2.10 -11.01
C ARG A 53 -5.07 -0.78 -11.04
N SER A 54 -3.74 -0.82 -11.02
CA SER A 54 -2.90 0.37 -11.14
C SER A 54 -3.07 1.06 -12.49
N GLU A 55 -3.18 0.30 -13.57
CA GLU A 55 -3.46 0.82 -14.92
C GLU A 55 -4.85 1.47 -14.99
N ALA A 56 -5.87 0.87 -14.38
CA ALA A 56 -7.20 1.45 -14.30
C ALA A 56 -7.19 2.80 -13.55
N ILE A 57 -6.50 2.88 -12.42
CA ILE A 57 -6.31 4.14 -11.68
C ILE A 57 -5.58 5.17 -12.56
N ASN A 58 -4.52 4.77 -13.25
CA ASN A 58 -3.77 5.67 -14.12
C ASN A 58 -4.64 6.20 -15.27
N ALA A 59 -5.49 5.36 -15.85
CA ALA A 59 -6.44 5.79 -16.90
C ALA A 59 -7.44 6.84 -16.39
N GLU A 60 -7.95 6.69 -15.16
CA GLU A 60 -8.78 7.72 -14.53
C GLU A 60 -7.99 9.03 -14.32
N LEU A 61 -6.72 8.94 -13.90
CA LEU A 61 -5.84 10.09 -13.69
C LEU A 61 -5.41 10.77 -15.01
N GLU A 62 -5.43 10.07 -16.14
CA GLU A 62 -5.17 10.62 -17.48
C GLU A 62 -6.33 11.46 -17.99
N ASN A 63 -7.55 11.25 -17.51
CA ASN A 63 -8.70 12.09 -17.81
C ASN A 63 -8.62 13.43 -17.06
N ARG A 64 -7.66 14.26 -17.42
CA ARG A 64 -7.34 15.53 -16.75
C ARG A 64 -8.53 16.45 -16.60
N ALA A 65 -9.45 16.46 -17.58
CA ALA A 65 -10.65 17.29 -17.56
C ALA A 65 -11.63 16.93 -16.44
N ALA A 66 -11.62 15.66 -15.97
CA ALA A 66 -12.50 15.20 -14.90
C ALA A 66 -11.91 15.42 -13.50
N LEU A 67 -10.59 15.56 -13.36
CA LEU A 67 -9.92 15.61 -12.05
C LEU A 67 -10.33 16.81 -11.16
N PRO A 68 -10.62 18.02 -11.69
CA PRO A 68 -11.05 19.13 -10.83
C PRO A 68 -12.38 18.89 -10.10
N ALA A 69 -13.20 17.95 -10.61
CA ALA A 69 -14.44 17.55 -9.95
C ALA A 69 -14.21 16.59 -8.78
N VAL A 70 -13.05 15.94 -8.69
CA VAL A 70 -12.72 15.00 -7.60
C VAL A 70 -12.41 15.81 -6.33
N LYS A 71 -13.21 15.59 -5.30
CA LYS A 71 -13.06 16.24 -3.98
C LYS A 71 -12.49 15.31 -2.93
N LEU A 72 -12.64 14.01 -3.12
CA LEU A 72 -12.15 12.98 -2.22
C LEU A 72 -11.25 12.00 -2.98
N VAL A 73 -10.11 11.65 -2.41
CA VAL A 73 -9.28 10.54 -2.88
C VAL A 73 -9.22 9.49 -1.78
N PHE A 74 -9.67 8.29 -2.09
CA PHE A 74 -9.53 7.14 -1.20
C PHE A 74 -8.22 6.41 -1.53
N LEU A 75 -7.33 6.32 -0.57
CA LEU A 75 -6.02 5.69 -0.72
C LEU A 75 -5.89 4.55 0.28
N GLY A 76 -5.60 3.34 -0.21
CA GLY A 76 -5.55 2.16 0.66
C GLY A 76 -5.31 0.85 -0.10
N ASP A 77 -5.71 -0.23 0.53
CA ASP A 77 -5.57 -1.61 0.05
C ASP A 77 -6.89 -2.20 -0.47
N SER A 78 -7.07 -3.54 -0.33
CA SER A 78 -8.30 -4.23 -0.74
C SER A 78 -9.56 -3.75 -0.04
N ILE A 79 -9.46 -3.32 1.21
CA ILE A 79 -10.61 -2.81 1.96
C ILE A 79 -11.13 -1.52 1.30
N THR A 80 -10.25 -0.71 0.74
CA THR A 80 -10.61 0.46 -0.06
C THR A 80 -11.03 0.08 -1.49
N ASP A 81 -10.28 -0.77 -2.16
CA ASP A 81 -10.50 -1.20 -3.54
C ASP A 81 -11.88 -1.84 -3.72
N PHE A 82 -12.23 -2.80 -2.85
CA PHE A 82 -13.46 -3.59 -2.94
C PHE A 82 -14.74 -2.79 -2.65
N TRP A 83 -14.63 -1.57 -2.16
CA TRP A 83 -15.81 -0.70 -2.06
C TRP A 83 -16.46 -0.43 -3.42
N GLN A 84 -15.72 -0.52 -4.52
CA GLN A 84 -16.23 -0.39 -5.88
C GLN A 84 -16.62 -1.73 -6.54
N LEU A 85 -16.49 -2.85 -5.84
CA LEU A 85 -16.93 -4.13 -6.35
C LEU A 85 -18.39 -4.42 -5.96
N GLY A 86 -19.09 -5.14 -6.85
CA GLY A 86 -20.42 -5.70 -6.62
C GLY A 86 -20.33 -7.09 -5.98
N GLU A 87 -20.65 -8.12 -6.75
CA GLU A 87 -20.48 -9.49 -6.28
C GLU A 87 -19.01 -9.83 -6.05
N ASN A 88 -18.75 -10.56 -4.97
CA ASN A 88 -17.43 -11.07 -4.67
C ASN A 88 -17.02 -12.07 -5.76
N PRO A 89 -15.95 -11.81 -6.53
CA PRO A 89 -15.56 -12.69 -7.63
C PRO A 89 -15.03 -14.05 -7.17
N TRP A 90 -14.71 -14.19 -5.89
CA TRP A 90 -14.16 -15.43 -5.32
C TRP A 90 -15.19 -16.25 -4.53
N VAL A 91 -16.27 -15.61 -4.03
CA VAL A 91 -17.29 -16.26 -3.21
C VAL A 91 -18.68 -15.84 -3.67
N ARG A 92 -19.33 -16.74 -4.42
CA ARG A 92 -20.66 -16.51 -4.98
C ARG A 92 -21.69 -16.10 -3.91
N GLY A 93 -22.52 -15.14 -4.24
CA GLY A 93 -23.61 -14.65 -3.37
C GLY A 93 -23.19 -13.67 -2.29
N GLN A 94 -21.90 -13.36 -2.18
CA GLN A 94 -21.42 -12.28 -1.32
C GLN A 94 -21.31 -10.98 -2.10
N GLN A 95 -21.76 -9.88 -1.49
CA GLN A 95 -21.74 -8.56 -2.09
C GLN A 95 -20.78 -7.63 -1.34
N PHE A 96 -20.00 -6.87 -2.08
CA PHE A 96 -19.18 -5.77 -1.58
C PHE A 96 -19.96 -4.44 -1.62
N GLY A 97 -19.26 -3.32 -1.78
CA GLY A 97 -19.76 -2.00 -1.47
C GLY A 97 -20.28 -1.15 -2.61
N ILE A 98 -20.36 -1.66 -3.86
CA ILE A 98 -20.61 -0.86 -5.06
C ILE A 98 -21.83 0.08 -4.94
N ASP A 99 -22.95 -0.41 -4.38
CA ASP A 99 -24.18 0.39 -4.27
C ASP A 99 -23.97 1.58 -3.32
N SER A 100 -23.33 1.35 -2.17
CA SER A 100 -23.03 2.43 -1.23
C SER A 100 -21.97 3.40 -1.78
N TRP A 101 -21.01 2.90 -2.57
CA TRP A 101 -20.03 3.74 -3.27
C TRP A 101 -20.72 4.68 -4.26
N LYS A 102 -21.55 4.12 -5.15
CA LYS A 102 -22.27 4.91 -6.15
C LYS A 102 -23.14 5.97 -5.49
N LEU A 103 -23.95 5.56 -4.52
CA LEU A 103 -24.86 6.48 -3.82
C LEU A 103 -24.13 7.61 -3.11
N ALA A 104 -22.99 7.32 -2.46
CA ALA A 104 -22.28 8.28 -1.63
C ALA A 104 -21.35 9.20 -2.43
N PHE A 105 -20.62 8.64 -3.43
CA PHE A 105 -19.44 9.27 -4.01
C PHE A 105 -19.51 9.48 -5.53
N VAL A 106 -20.53 8.97 -6.20
CA VAL A 106 -20.72 9.15 -7.65
C VAL A 106 -22.00 9.92 -7.94
N GLU A 107 -23.13 9.47 -7.36
CA GLU A 107 -24.48 10.02 -7.57
C GLU A 107 -24.89 10.99 -6.47
N GLY A 108 -24.11 11.02 -5.38
CA GLY A 108 -24.35 11.88 -4.22
C GLY A 108 -24.02 13.36 -4.47
N LEU A 109 -23.79 14.08 -3.39
CA LEU A 109 -23.46 15.51 -3.46
C LEU A 109 -22.14 15.73 -4.21
N PRO A 110 -22.03 16.77 -5.07
CA PRO A 110 -20.81 17.05 -5.84
C PRO A 110 -19.54 17.17 -4.99
N GLU A 111 -19.67 17.70 -3.76
CA GLU A 111 -18.55 17.80 -2.83
C GLU A 111 -18.08 16.43 -2.30
N ASN A 112 -18.81 15.36 -2.54
CA ASN A 112 -18.42 13.99 -2.16
C ASN A 112 -17.89 13.19 -3.36
N ARG A 113 -17.76 13.78 -4.54
CA ARG A 113 -17.23 13.08 -5.70
C ARG A 113 -15.83 12.54 -5.41
N ALA A 114 -15.66 11.23 -5.56
CA ALA A 114 -14.46 10.54 -5.13
C ALA A 114 -13.77 9.77 -6.24
N LEU A 115 -12.45 9.63 -6.09
CA LEU A 115 -11.58 8.72 -6.83
C LEU A 115 -11.11 7.62 -5.86
N ASN A 116 -11.32 6.35 -6.23
CA ASN A 116 -10.84 5.22 -5.47
C ASN A 116 -9.47 4.76 -5.99
N MET A 117 -8.45 4.97 -5.19
CA MET A 117 -7.09 4.54 -5.46
C MET A 117 -6.65 3.36 -4.56
N GLY A 118 -7.59 2.58 -4.05
CA GLY A 118 -7.30 1.31 -3.37
C GLY A 118 -6.79 0.26 -4.35
N ILE A 119 -5.84 -0.58 -3.93
CA ILE A 119 -5.38 -1.76 -4.66
C ILE A 119 -5.28 -2.95 -3.72
N SER A 120 -5.99 -4.02 -4.03
CA SER A 120 -6.00 -5.25 -3.24
C SER A 120 -4.58 -5.76 -2.94
N GLY A 121 -4.35 -6.09 -1.67
CA GLY A 121 -3.08 -6.62 -1.17
C GLY A 121 -1.97 -5.57 -0.98
N ASP A 122 -2.25 -4.27 -1.19
CA ASP A 122 -1.25 -3.24 -0.92
C ASP A 122 -0.86 -3.20 0.55
N ARG A 123 0.43 -3.03 0.76
CA ARG A 123 1.07 -2.65 2.01
C ARG A 123 1.53 -1.19 1.91
N THR A 124 2.01 -0.63 2.99
CA THR A 124 2.47 0.76 3.04
C THR A 124 3.55 1.06 2.00
N GLU A 125 4.53 0.18 1.83
CA GLU A 125 5.61 0.30 0.85
C GLU A 125 5.12 0.30 -0.61
N HIS A 126 4.02 -0.40 -0.91
CA HIS A 126 3.41 -0.40 -2.23
C HIS A 126 2.70 0.91 -2.52
N VAL A 127 1.96 1.44 -1.53
CA VAL A 127 1.35 2.77 -1.62
C VAL A 127 2.42 3.84 -1.81
N LEU A 128 3.52 3.79 -1.05
CA LEU A 128 4.65 4.71 -1.22
C LEU A 128 5.18 4.70 -2.65
N TYR A 129 5.37 3.51 -3.25
CA TYR A 129 5.82 3.42 -4.64
C TYR A 129 4.82 4.06 -5.62
N ARG A 130 3.50 3.86 -5.41
CA ARG A 130 2.47 4.41 -6.29
C ARG A 130 2.40 5.94 -6.26
N ILE A 131 2.55 6.53 -5.08
CA ILE A 131 2.46 7.99 -4.90
C ILE A 131 3.80 8.70 -5.04
N GLN A 132 4.93 7.96 -5.02
CA GLN A 132 6.24 8.53 -5.30
C GLN A 132 6.24 9.19 -6.68
N PRO A 133 6.83 10.40 -6.84
CA PRO A 133 6.87 11.10 -8.12
C PRO A 133 7.46 10.24 -9.25
N LYS A 134 6.93 10.38 -10.46
CA LYS A 134 7.53 9.74 -11.65
C LYS A 134 9.00 10.12 -11.80
N ALA A 135 9.34 11.37 -11.55
CA ALA A 135 10.73 11.86 -11.58
C ALA A 135 11.66 11.16 -10.56
N ALA A 136 11.10 10.58 -9.50
CA ALA A 136 11.83 9.81 -8.49
C ALA A 136 11.70 8.29 -8.69
N GLY A 137 11.15 7.84 -9.83
CA GLY A 137 11.05 6.42 -10.18
C GLY A 137 9.77 5.73 -9.70
N GLY A 138 8.82 6.47 -9.13
CA GLY A 138 7.49 5.96 -8.75
C GLY A 138 6.47 6.03 -9.89
N LEU A 139 5.20 5.74 -9.58
CA LEU A 139 4.11 5.85 -10.56
C LEU A 139 3.52 7.26 -10.66
N GLY A 140 3.77 8.15 -9.71
CA GLY A 140 3.29 9.53 -9.73
C GLY A 140 1.76 9.66 -9.69
N GLN A 141 1.06 8.76 -9.00
CA GLN A 141 -0.41 8.76 -8.97
C GLN A 141 -1.00 10.01 -8.29
N LEU A 142 -0.21 10.78 -7.58
CA LEU A 142 -0.58 12.10 -7.05
C LEU A 142 0.11 13.27 -7.78
N ASP A 143 0.76 13.03 -8.95
CA ASP A 143 1.50 14.08 -9.66
C ASP A 143 0.59 15.07 -10.41
N ALA A 144 -0.62 14.66 -10.79
CA ALA A 144 -1.54 15.48 -11.56
C ALA A 144 -1.87 16.78 -10.82
N PRO A 145 -1.55 17.98 -11.37
CA PRO A 145 -1.89 19.24 -10.72
C PRO A 145 -3.39 19.51 -10.70
N GLU A 146 -4.14 18.96 -11.68
CA GLU A 146 -5.60 19.08 -11.75
C GLU A 146 -6.32 18.26 -10.67
N LEU A 147 -5.66 17.26 -10.09
CA LEU A 147 -6.14 16.53 -8.92
C LEU A 147 -5.81 17.35 -7.67
N ASP A 148 -6.74 18.19 -7.23
CA ASP A 148 -6.62 19.02 -6.01
C ASP A 148 -7.77 18.67 -5.04
N PRO A 149 -7.74 17.48 -4.41
CA PRO A 149 -8.81 17.02 -3.54
C PRO A 149 -8.86 17.84 -2.25
N GLU A 150 -10.06 18.01 -1.71
CA GLU A 150 -10.28 18.59 -0.39
C GLU A 150 -9.79 17.64 0.71
N PHE A 151 -10.14 16.34 0.57
CA PHE A 151 -9.74 15.30 1.51
C PHE A 151 -9.08 14.12 0.82
N ILE A 152 -8.09 13.55 1.51
CA ILE A 152 -7.55 12.23 1.22
C ILE A 152 -7.92 11.29 2.36
N VAL A 153 -8.75 10.30 2.07
CA VAL A 153 -9.21 9.28 3.02
C VAL A 153 -8.23 8.13 2.97
N LEU A 154 -7.45 7.96 4.04
CA LEU A 154 -6.34 7.00 4.11
C LEU A 154 -6.65 5.87 5.08
N MET A 155 -6.66 4.64 4.59
CA MET A 155 -6.64 3.41 5.38
C MET A 155 -5.66 2.43 4.76
N ILE A 156 -4.55 2.15 5.44
CA ILE A 156 -3.49 1.25 4.96
C ILE A 156 -2.74 0.66 6.14
N GLY A 157 -2.19 -0.54 5.97
CA GLY A 157 -1.33 -1.18 6.96
C GLY A 157 -1.82 -2.54 7.43
N ILE A 158 -3.08 -2.92 7.15
CA ILE A 158 -3.58 -4.23 7.58
C ILE A 158 -2.76 -5.37 6.96
N ASN A 159 -2.35 -5.27 5.70
CA ASN A 159 -1.52 -6.27 5.04
C ASN A 159 -0.09 -6.34 5.60
N ASN A 160 0.42 -5.26 6.19
CA ASN A 160 1.70 -5.26 6.87
C ASN A 160 1.66 -6.09 8.16
N THR A 161 0.48 -6.27 8.78
CA THR A 161 0.35 -7.11 9.98
C THR A 161 0.64 -8.59 9.73
N TRP A 162 0.59 -9.04 8.46
CA TRP A 162 0.98 -10.37 8.00
C TRP A 162 2.40 -10.41 7.42
N ALA A 163 3.01 -9.26 7.14
CA ALA A 163 4.41 -9.20 6.77
C ALA A 163 5.25 -9.52 8.02
N GLN A 164 6.19 -10.46 7.86
CA GLN A 164 7.06 -10.88 8.97
C GLN A 164 8.19 -9.86 9.17
N GLU A 165 7.86 -8.71 9.71
CA GLU A 165 8.84 -7.67 10.03
C GLU A 165 8.66 -7.26 11.49
N ASP A 166 9.68 -7.53 12.29
CA ASP A 166 9.67 -7.31 13.74
C ASP A 166 10.44 -6.04 14.12
N PRO A 167 9.97 -5.33 15.17
CA PRO A 167 8.66 -5.49 15.83
C PRO A 167 7.51 -5.06 14.92
N VAL A 168 6.47 -5.90 14.79
CA VAL A 168 5.40 -5.71 13.81
C VAL A 168 4.60 -4.40 14.02
N VAL A 169 4.30 -4.03 15.27
CA VAL A 169 3.55 -2.79 15.58
C VAL A 169 4.35 -1.57 15.15
N GLU A 170 5.65 -1.57 15.41
CA GLU A 170 6.59 -0.52 15.03
C GLU A 170 6.68 -0.38 13.51
N SER A 171 6.83 -1.50 12.81
CA SER A 171 6.91 -1.53 11.33
C SER A 171 5.63 -1.01 10.70
N VAL A 172 4.46 -1.50 11.11
CA VAL A 172 3.16 -1.04 10.57
C VAL A 172 2.97 0.46 10.83
N PHE A 173 3.24 0.91 12.07
CA PHE A 173 3.12 2.31 12.43
C PHE A 173 4.06 3.19 11.61
N ALA A 174 5.34 2.84 11.50
CA ALA A 174 6.34 3.59 10.73
C ALA A 174 5.96 3.69 9.24
N GLY A 175 5.47 2.59 8.66
CA GLY A 175 4.97 2.57 7.30
C GLY A 175 3.77 3.51 7.09
N ILE A 176 2.79 3.53 8.00
CA ILE A 176 1.65 4.45 7.94
C ILE A 176 2.12 5.90 8.04
N VAL A 177 3.04 6.22 8.95
CA VAL A 177 3.63 7.57 9.08
C VAL A 177 4.32 7.99 7.80
N SER A 178 5.09 7.09 7.18
CA SER A 178 5.78 7.36 5.92
C SER A 178 4.80 7.66 4.78
N VAL A 179 3.70 6.90 4.67
CA VAL A 179 2.63 7.18 3.70
C VAL A 179 1.96 8.52 3.99
N LEU A 180 1.60 8.80 5.25
CA LEU A 180 0.97 10.05 5.66
C LEU A 180 1.82 11.26 5.26
N ASN A 181 3.12 11.23 5.57
CA ASN A 181 4.06 12.29 5.23
C ASN A 181 4.22 12.46 3.71
N ALA A 182 4.32 11.35 2.98
CA ALA A 182 4.42 11.37 1.53
C ALA A 182 3.15 11.96 0.87
N VAL A 183 1.97 11.58 1.34
CA VAL A 183 0.68 12.12 0.88
C VAL A 183 0.62 13.64 1.11
N HIS A 184 0.96 14.10 2.33
CA HIS A 184 0.97 15.54 2.63
C HIS A 184 1.98 16.31 1.76
N ALA A 185 3.17 15.77 1.56
CA ALA A 185 4.17 16.38 0.68
C ALA A 185 3.68 16.50 -0.79
N ARG A 186 2.86 15.55 -1.26
CA ARG A 186 2.31 15.55 -2.63
C ARG A 186 1.08 16.44 -2.79
N LYS A 187 0.24 16.52 -1.76
CA LYS A 187 -1.03 17.28 -1.74
C LYS A 187 -1.14 18.10 -0.45
N PRO A 188 -0.31 19.16 -0.31
CA PRO A 188 -0.18 19.90 0.95
C PRO A 188 -1.43 20.68 1.37
N LYS A 189 -2.38 20.90 0.44
CA LYS A 189 -3.65 21.57 0.74
C LYS A 189 -4.73 20.60 1.20
N ALA A 190 -4.61 19.31 0.84
CA ALA A 190 -5.59 18.32 1.21
C ALA A 190 -5.51 18.01 2.70
N ARG A 191 -6.67 17.98 3.37
CA ARG A 191 -6.75 17.43 4.72
C ARG A 191 -6.81 15.91 4.66
N ILE A 192 -6.04 15.22 5.47
CA ILE A 192 -5.97 13.77 5.46
C ILE A 192 -6.87 13.21 6.55
N ILE A 193 -7.86 12.40 6.16
CA ILE A 193 -8.69 11.63 7.09
C ILE A 193 -8.00 10.28 7.28
N LEU A 194 -7.19 10.19 8.33
CA LEU A 194 -6.52 8.96 8.72
C LEU A 194 -7.51 8.08 9.47
N GLN A 195 -7.81 6.92 8.91
CA GLN A 195 -8.76 5.99 9.48
C GLN A 195 -8.06 4.89 10.28
N SER A 196 -8.71 4.41 11.34
CA SER A 196 -8.25 3.22 12.06
C SER A 196 -8.27 2.00 11.13
N LEU A 197 -7.36 1.05 11.35
CA LEU A 197 -7.47 -0.29 10.79
C LEU A 197 -8.73 -0.98 11.35
N LEU A 198 -9.40 -1.78 10.52
CA LEU A 198 -10.57 -2.54 10.92
C LEU A 198 -10.17 -3.81 11.69
N PRO A 199 -11.07 -4.35 12.54
CA PRO A 199 -10.83 -5.64 13.18
C PRO A 199 -10.84 -6.77 12.13
N THR A 200 -10.03 -7.77 12.35
CA THR A 200 -10.04 -9.04 11.61
C THR A 200 -10.76 -10.12 12.44
N ASN A 201 -10.97 -11.30 11.86
CA ASN A 201 -11.47 -12.47 12.59
C ASN A 201 -10.41 -13.13 13.50
N ASP A 202 -9.18 -12.62 13.51
CA ASP A 202 -8.08 -13.07 14.39
C ASP A 202 -8.02 -12.15 15.62
N GLU A 203 -8.62 -12.61 16.73
CA GLU A 203 -8.68 -11.85 17.98
C GLU A 203 -7.27 -11.55 18.55
N VAL A 204 -6.30 -12.45 18.37
CA VAL A 204 -4.93 -12.25 18.83
C VAL A 204 -4.27 -11.12 18.05
N ARG A 205 -4.37 -11.16 16.72
CA ARG A 205 -3.87 -10.08 15.86
C ARG A 205 -4.52 -8.74 16.18
N ASN A 206 -5.82 -8.75 16.44
CA ASN A 206 -6.53 -7.53 16.80
C ASN A 206 -5.98 -6.94 18.09
N GLY A 207 -5.79 -7.76 19.14
CA GLY A 207 -5.28 -7.31 20.43
C GLY A 207 -3.81 -6.89 20.39
N ASP A 208 -2.98 -7.71 19.76
CA ASP A 208 -1.51 -7.56 19.82
C ASP A 208 -0.97 -6.56 18.79
N VAL A 209 -1.69 -6.32 17.69
CA VAL A 209 -1.19 -5.47 16.60
C VAL A 209 -2.17 -4.36 16.21
N VAL A 210 -3.41 -4.70 15.83
CA VAL A 210 -4.33 -3.72 15.24
C VAL A 210 -4.68 -2.62 16.23
N VAL A 211 -5.07 -2.98 17.46
CA VAL A 211 -5.43 -2.01 18.51
C VAL A 211 -4.23 -1.14 18.92
N PRO A 212 -3.03 -1.69 19.17
CA PRO A 212 -1.83 -0.87 19.42
C PRO A 212 -1.48 0.08 18.28
N VAL A 213 -1.55 -0.36 17.02
CA VAL A 213 -1.32 0.52 15.86
C VAL A 213 -2.36 1.64 15.81
N ASN A 214 -3.66 1.31 15.98
CA ASN A 214 -4.73 2.31 15.99
C ASN A 214 -4.55 3.36 17.09
N ALA A 215 -4.13 2.95 18.28
CA ALA A 215 -3.83 3.88 19.36
C ALA A 215 -2.69 4.85 18.99
N ARG A 216 -1.63 4.34 18.37
CA ARG A 216 -0.48 5.16 17.94
C ARG A 216 -0.82 6.15 16.83
N ILE A 217 -1.56 5.74 15.80
CA ILE A 217 -1.94 6.65 14.71
C ILE A 217 -2.96 7.69 15.15
N LYS A 218 -3.84 7.36 16.11
CA LYS A 218 -4.73 8.33 16.76
C LYS A 218 -3.93 9.39 17.51
N ASP A 219 -2.98 8.97 18.32
CA ASP A 219 -2.08 9.87 19.06
C ASP A 219 -1.25 10.75 18.10
N LEU A 220 -0.74 10.17 17.00
CA LEU A 220 0.01 10.89 15.99
C LEU A 220 -0.84 12.02 15.37
N ALA A 221 -2.07 11.71 14.96
CA ALA A 221 -2.97 12.67 14.34
C ALA A 221 -3.33 13.83 15.28
N ALA A 222 -3.27 13.62 16.60
CA ALA A 222 -3.56 14.66 17.59
C ALA A 222 -2.35 15.56 17.92
N ARG A 223 -1.15 15.24 17.42
CA ARG A 223 0.10 15.97 17.76
C ARG A 223 0.68 16.69 16.56
N GLN A 224 1.28 17.84 16.81
CA GLN A 224 2.06 18.57 15.79
C GLN A 224 3.29 17.75 15.35
N PRO A 225 3.67 17.82 14.05
CA PRO A 225 3.06 18.66 13.00
C PRO A 225 1.81 18.03 12.35
N HIS A 226 1.48 16.77 12.59
CA HIS A 226 0.43 16.02 11.89
C HIS A 226 -0.97 16.60 12.15
N ALA A 227 -1.25 17.08 13.37
CA ALA A 227 -2.54 17.69 13.70
C ALA A 227 -2.90 18.91 12.83
N ALA A 228 -1.92 19.51 12.16
CA ALA A 228 -2.16 20.64 11.26
C ALA A 228 -2.89 20.25 9.96
N TYR A 229 -2.73 18.99 9.51
CA TYR A 229 -3.26 18.55 8.23
C TYR A 229 -3.97 17.18 8.27
N THR A 230 -4.04 16.55 9.44
CA THR A 230 -4.64 15.22 9.64
C THR A 230 -5.75 15.29 10.67
N VAL A 231 -6.81 14.53 10.45
CA VAL A 231 -7.84 14.20 11.44
C VAL A 231 -7.99 12.69 11.50
N PHE A 232 -8.28 12.16 12.69
CA PHE A 232 -8.44 10.73 12.89
C PHE A 232 -9.93 10.36 12.91
N LEU A 233 -10.31 9.38 12.10
CA LEU A 233 -11.64 8.75 12.13
C LEU A 233 -11.52 7.33 12.64
N ASP A 234 -12.00 7.10 13.86
CA ASP A 234 -12.00 5.78 14.48
C ASP A 234 -13.18 4.94 13.99
N LEU A 235 -12.90 4.03 13.07
CA LEU A 235 -13.88 3.07 12.55
C LEU A 235 -13.87 1.74 13.30
N TYR A 236 -12.84 1.45 14.10
CA TYR A 236 -12.72 0.17 14.80
C TYR A 236 -13.93 -0.16 15.67
N PRO A 237 -14.48 0.77 16.49
CA PRO A 237 -15.68 0.52 17.29
C PRO A 237 -16.95 0.28 16.45
N LEU A 238 -17.03 0.83 15.24
CA LEU A 238 -18.15 0.58 14.34
C LEU A 238 -18.23 -0.90 13.96
N PHE A 239 -17.07 -1.53 13.78
CA PHE A 239 -16.92 -2.90 13.30
C PHE A 239 -16.70 -3.93 14.41
N THR A 240 -16.74 -3.52 15.69
CA THR A 240 -16.68 -4.41 16.87
C THR A 240 -17.96 -4.30 17.71
N ASP A 241 -18.28 -5.37 18.41
CA ASP A 241 -19.34 -5.39 19.41
C ASP A 241 -18.87 -4.79 20.76
N SER A 242 -19.76 -4.81 21.76
CA SER A 242 -19.45 -4.29 23.10
C SER A 242 -18.36 -5.05 23.84
N THR A 243 -17.97 -6.24 23.38
CA THR A 243 -16.87 -7.04 23.95
C THR A 243 -15.54 -6.82 23.19
N GLY A 244 -15.55 -5.99 22.13
CA GLY A 244 -14.39 -5.75 21.28
C GLY A 244 -14.19 -6.78 20.16
N LYS A 245 -15.11 -7.74 20.01
CA LYS A 245 -15.04 -8.76 18.96
C LYS A 245 -15.60 -8.22 17.64
N GLN A 246 -15.06 -8.73 16.55
CA GLN A 246 -15.52 -8.36 15.20
C GLN A 246 -17.01 -8.65 15.01
N LYS A 247 -17.75 -7.68 14.48
CA LYS A 247 -19.15 -7.86 14.03
C LYS A 247 -19.18 -8.61 12.71
N THR A 248 -19.21 -9.92 12.74
CA THR A 248 -19.19 -10.78 11.56
C THR A 248 -20.26 -10.44 10.51
N ALA A 249 -21.41 -9.87 10.94
CA ALA A 249 -22.46 -9.41 10.04
C ALA A 249 -22.01 -8.30 9.07
N PHE A 250 -20.91 -7.62 9.34
CA PHE A 250 -20.35 -6.55 8.50
C PHE A 250 -19.22 -7.02 7.58
N PHE A 251 -18.84 -8.29 7.64
CA PHE A 251 -17.73 -8.84 6.87
C PHE A 251 -18.18 -9.98 5.96
N VAL A 252 -17.42 -10.19 4.89
CA VAL A 252 -17.51 -11.43 4.12
C VAL A 252 -16.84 -12.57 4.89
N THR A 253 -16.94 -13.80 4.41
CA THR A 253 -16.50 -15.00 5.18
C THR A 253 -15.01 -15.06 5.45
N ASP A 254 -14.18 -14.27 4.77
CA ASP A 254 -12.74 -14.21 5.05
C ASP A 254 -12.41 -13.49 6.36
N GLY A 255 -13.37 -12.74 6.92
CA GLY A 255 -13.21 -12.03 8.18
C GLY A 255 -12.25 -10.83 8.14
N VAL A 256 -11.94 -10.33 6.93
CA VAL A 256 -11.07 -9.17 6.71
C VAL A 256 -11.80 -8.06 5.95
N HIS A 257 -12.54 -8.44 4.90
CA HIS A 257 -13.16 -7.47 4.01
C HIS A 257 -14.61 -7.19 4.41
N PRO A 258 -15.00 -5.90 4.48
CA PRO A 258 -16.39 -5.54 4.71
C PRO A 258 -17.29 -6.07 3.57
N ASN A 259 -18.48 -6.51 3.94
CA ASN A 259 -19.56 -6.79 2.99
C ASN A 259 -20.40 -5.53 2.71
N ALA A 260 -21.45 -5.65 1.90
CA ALA A 260 -22.33 -4.53 1.56
C ALA A 260 -22.91 -3.81 2.79
N ALA A 261 -23.18 -4.52 3.89
CA ALA A 261 -23.67 -3.90 5.13
C ALA A 261 -22.55 -3.12 5.84
N GLY A 262 -21.33 -3.67 5.89
CA GLY A 262 -20.17 -2.99 6.45
C GLY A 262 -19.83 -1.70 5.70
N TYR A 263 -19.80 -1.74 4.36
CA TYR A 263 -19.55 -0.54 3.56
C TYR A 263 -20.67 0.51 3.70
N ARG A 264 -21.95 0.12 3.82
CA ARG A 264 -23.03 1.06 4.13
C ARG A 264 -22.84 1.72 5.50
N ALA A 265 -22.46 0.94 6.52
CA ALA A 265 -22.20 1.47 7.85
C ALA A 265 -21.01 2.45 7.84
N TRP A 266 -19.97 2.12 7.06
CA TRP A 266 -18.80 3.00 6.88
C TRP A 266 -19.20 4.33 6.21
N SER A 267 -19.92 4.29 5.07
CA SER A 267 -20.36 5.53 4.42
C SER A 267 -21.27 6.36 5.31
N ALA A 268 -22.17 5.73 6.08
CA ALA A 268 -23.06 6.41 7.02
C ALA A 268 -22.30 7.11 8.17
N THR A 269 -21.10 6.64 8.50
CA THR A 269 -20.21 7.27 9.49
C THR A 269 -19.33 8.33 8.85
N LEU A 270 -18.76 8.06 7.67
CA LEU A 270 -17.82 8.96 7.00
C LEU A 270 -18.49 10.23 6.48
N LEU A 271 -19.69 10.16 5.88
CA LEU A 271 -20.32 11.33 5.27
C LEU A 271 -20.64 12.44 6.27
N PRO A 272 -21.24 12.18 7.46
CA PRO A 272 -21.40 13.21 8.49
C PRO A 272 -20.07 13.76 8.99
N PHE A 273 -19.04 12.89 9.13
CA PHE A 273 -17.72 13.30 9.55
C PHE A 273 -17.09 14.28 8.53
N LEU A 274 -17.14 13.98 7.23
CA LEU A 274 -16.69 14.89 6.17
C LEU A 274 -17.40 16.25 6.24
N ARG A 275 -18.71 16.23 6.50
CA ARG A 275 -19.50 17.46 6.63
C ARG A 275 -19.05 18.28 7.83
N SER A 276 -18.77 17.66 8.97
CA SER A 276 -18.24 18.38 10.15
C SER A 276 -16.86 18.96 9.92
N GLU A 277 -16.00 18.25 9.17
CA GLU A 277 -14.66 18.74 8.85
C GLU A 277 -14.63 19.89 7.82
N ARG A 278 -15.70 20.05 7.03
CA ARG A 278 -15.90 21.21 6.15
C ARG A 278 -16.38 22.44 6.88
N ASN A 279 -17.08 22.24 8.00
CA ASN A 279 -17.72 23.30 8.80
C ASN A 279 -17.31 23.16 10.28
N PRO A 280 -16.01 23.34 10.60
CA PRO A 280 -15.48 23.13 11.94
C PRO A 280 -15.93 24.17 12.96
#